data_5bd20e65ab6504971497ead586d75910
#
_entry.id   5bd20e65ab6504971497ead586d75910
#
_cell.length_a   1.000
_cell.length_b   1.000
_cell.length_c   1.000
_cell.angle_alpha   90.00
_cell.angle_beta   90.00
_cell.angle_gamma   90.00
#
_symmetry.space_group_name_H-M   'P 1'
#
loop_
_entity.id
_entity.type
_entity.pdbx_description
1 polymer ?
#
loop_
_entity_poly.entity_id
_entity_poly.type
_entity_poly.pdbx_seq_one_letter_code
_entity_poly.pdbx_strand_id
1 'polypeptide(L)'
;MSNDALNMDINQQLVLVTGGARGLGEEITKSVLAHGGSVIINYYRSRERAQAIADAHPGKAWAIQADVTDRASVDGLFAEAERSTGRPITSVVNNALVDFSFDGDARPKAEDIKFERFDQQFRGAVGGALNVIQAALDGFDRNGGGRIVNIGTNLF
;
A
#
# COMPACT_ATOMS: atom_id res chain seq x y z
N MET A 1 -15.67 24.06 -5.55
CA MET A 1 -14.61 23.24 -4.93
C MET A 1 -13.46 23.18 -5.93
N SER A 2 -12.29 23.75 -5.60
CA SER A 2 -11.15 23.76 -6.52
C SER A 2 -10.64 22.32 -6.68
N ASN A 3 -10.37 21.92 -7.93
CA ASN A 3 -9.91 20.59 -8.29
C ASN A 3 -8.39 20.41 -8.02
N ASP A 4 -7.83 21.22 -7.11
CA ASP A 4 -6.38 21.35 -6.92
C ASP A 4 -5.72 20.04 -6.42
N ALA A 5 -6.43 19.25 -5.59
CA ALA A 5 -5.91 17.97 -5.13
C ALA A 5 -5.77 16.93 -6.26
N LEU A 6 -6.57 17.04 -7.32
CA LEU A 6 -6.47 16.15 -8.49
C LEU A 6 -5.32 16.55 -9.44
N ASN A 7 -4.78 17.78 -9.32
CA ASN A 7 -3.67 18.29 -10.13
C ASN A 7 -2.33 18.34 -9.36
N MET A 8 -2.28 17.77 -8.17
CA MET A 8 -1.07 17.72 -7.35
C MET A 8 0.04 16.94 -8.05
N ASP A 9 1.19 17.57 -8.25
CA ASP A 9 2.37 16.92 -8.80
C ASP A 9 2.89 15.83 -7.88
N ILE A 10 3.58 14.83 -8.43
CA ILE A 10 4.08 13.69 -7.63
C ILE A 10 4.99 14.12 -6.47
N ASN A 11 5.77 15.18 -6.64
CA ASN A 11 6.67 15.71 -5.63
C ASN A 11 5.95 16.33 -4.40
N GLN A 12 4.67 16.62 -4.54
CA GLN A 12 3.80 17.13 -3.47
C GLN A 12 3.04 16.01 -2.76
N GLN A 13 3.04 14.80 -3.34
CA GLN A 13 2.25 13.69 -2.82
C GLN A 13 2.96 12.94 -1.69
N LEU A 14 2.15 12.45 -0.75
CA LEU A 14 2.51 11.41 0.19
C LEU A 14 1.75 10.15 -0.23
N VAL A 15 2.48 9.19 -0.78
CA VAL A 15 1.90 7.97 -1.36
C VAL A 15 2.04 6.80 -0.39
N LEU A 16 0.95 6.18 0.00
CA LEU A 16 0.98 4.89 0.67
C LEU A 16 1.08 3.77 -0.38
N VAL A 17 2.11 2.93 -0.27
CA VAL A 17 2.24 1.71 -1.06
C VAL A 17 2.10 0.50 -0.15
N THR A 18 0.99 -0.25 -0.24
CA THR A 18 0.82 -1.47 0.54
C THR A 18 1.67 -2.59 -0.06
N GLY A 19 2.38 -3.33 0.82
CA GLY A 19 3.38 -4.31 0.36
C GLY A 19 4.54 -3.65 -0.41
N GLY A 20 4.93 -2.42 -0.06
CA GLY A 20 5.88 -1.57 -0.78
C GLY A 20 7.36 -1.96 -0.63
N ALA A 21 7.69 -3.05 0.09
CA ALA A 21 9.06 -3.40 0.42
C ALA A 21 9.67 -4.53 -0.46
N ARG A 22 8.92 -5.06 -1.43
CA ARG A 22 9.39 -6.13 -2.32
C ARG A 22 8.65 -6.15 -3.66
N GLY A 23 9.27 -6.76 -4.66
CA GLY A 23 8.67 -7.02 -5.97
C GLY A 23 8.11 -5.74 -6.60
N LEU A 24 6.89 -5.81 -7.18
CA LEU A 24 6.26 -4.68 -7.84
C LEU A 24 6.06 -3.48 -6.88
N GLY A 25 5.67 -3.75 -5.62
CA GLY A 25 5.51 -2.68 -4.62
C GLY A 25 6.79 -1.91 -4.35
N GLU A 26 7.94 -2.58 -4.30
CA GLU A 26 9.25 -1.95 -4.16
C GLU A 26 9.59 -1.07 -5.37
N GLU A 27 9.33 -1.55 -6.58
CA GLU A 27 9.57 -0.76 -7.81
C GLU A 27 8.65 0.47 -7.89
N ILE A 28 7.39 0.34 -7.47
CA ILE A 28 6.48 1.49 -7.35
C ILE A 28 7.03 2.50 -6.32
N THR A 29 7.46 2.01 -5.15
CA THR A 29 8.07 2.84 -4.10
C THR A 29 9.28 3.62 -4.63
N LYS A 30 10.21 2.93 -5.30
CA LYS A 30 11.40 3.55 -5.91
C LYS A 30 11.03 4.56 -6.99
N SER A 31 10.05 4.24 -7.82
CA SER A 31 9.57 5.15 -8.87
C SER A 31 9.01 6.45 -8.31
N VAL A 32 8.16 6.37 -7.27
CA VAL A 32 7.62 7.57 -6.61
C VAL A 32 8.73 8.43 -6.04
N LEU A 33 9.70 7.82 -5.35
CA LEU A 33 10.85 8.51 -4.76
C LEU A 33 11.74 9.17 -5.82
N ALA A 34 12.01 8.47 -6.93
CA ALA A 34 12.80 8.99 -8.06
C ALA A 34 12.16 10.21 -8.72
N HIS A 35 10.82 10.32 -8.69
CA HIS A 35 10.08 11.48 -9.20
C HIS A 35 9.82 12.55 -8.12
N GLY A 36 10.49 12.47 -6.97
CA GLY A 36 10.44 13.48 -5.92
C GLY A 36 9.29 13.35 -4.92
N GLY A 37 8.43 12.36 -5.08
CA GLY A 37 7.34 12.07 -4.14
C GLY A 37 7.85 11.59 -2.78
N SER A 38 6.93 11.51 -1.81
CA SER A 38 7.18 10.92 -0.49
C SER A 38 6.38 9.63 -0.34
N VAL A 39 6.91 8.62 0.36
CA VAL A 39 6.29 7.29 0.42
C VAL A 39 6.17 6.76 1.85
N ILE A 40 4.99 6.30 2.18
CA ILE A 40 4.76 5.38 3.30
C ILE A 40 4.88 3.95 2.75
N ILE A 41 5.91 3.25 3.17
CA ILE A 41 6.19 1.87 2.77
C ILE A 41 5.52 0.95 3.77
N ASN A 42 4.31 0.49 3.45
CA ASN A 42 3.67 -0.52 4.30
C ASN A 42 4.29 -1.89 4.04
N TYR A 43 4.52 -2.61 5.12
CA TYR A 43 4.96 -4.00 5.10
C TYR A 43 4.25 -4.79 6.20
N TYR A 44 4.14 -6.11 6.01
CA TYR A 44 3.67 -7.02 7.05
C TYR A 44 4.84 -7.80 7.69
N ARG A 45 5.69 -8.44 6.86
CA ARG A 45 6.82 -9.28 7.32
C ARG A 45 8.20 -8.76 6.87
N SER A 46 8.27 -7.93 5.85
CA SER A 46 9.53 -7.52 5.21
C SER A 46 10.16 -6.27 5.86
N ARG A 47 10.31 -6.28 7.19
CA ARG A 47 10.79 -5.11 7.97
C ARG A 47 12.14 -4.59 7.49
N GLU A 48 13.13 -5.49 7.38
CA GLU A 48 14.49 -5.10 7.04
C GLU A 48 14.57 -4.41 5.67
N ARG A 49 13.84 -4.93 4.67
CA ARG A 49 13.80 -4.32 3.34
C ARG A 49 13.11 -2.97 3.35
N ALA A 50 11.95 -2.86 4.03
CA ALA A 50 11.23 -1.60 4.15
C ALA A 50 12.09 -0.54 4.83
N GLN A 51 12.75 -0.91 5.93
CA GLN A 51 13.63 -0.01 6.67
C GLN A 51 14.85 0.42 5.84
N ALA A 52 15.48 -0.49 5.11
CA ALA A 52 16.62 -0.16 4.25
C ALA A 52 16.25 0.89 3.18
N ILE A 53 15.04 0.81 2.60
CA ILE A 53 14.57 1.82 1.65
C ILE A 53 14.32 3.15 2.36
N ALA A 54 13.70 3.14 3.54
CA ALA A 54 13.43 4.33 4.31
C ALA A 54 14.73 5.05 4.75
N ASP A 55 15.70 4.30 5.23
CA ASP A 55 17.01 4.82 5.65
C ASP A 55 17.82 5.44 4.51
N ALA A 56 17.64 4.91 3.29
CA ALA A 56 18.27 5.47 2.09
C ALA A 56 17.59 6.77 1.61
N HIS A 57 16.39 7.11 2.11
CA HIS A 57 15.62 8.28 1.69
C HIS A 57 15.05 9.05 2.89
N PRO A 58 15.92 9.60 3.77
CA PRO A 58 15.50 10.30 4.98
C PRO A 58 14.59 11.50 4.66
N GLY A 59 13.48 11.63 5.38
CA GLY A 59 12.49 12.69 5.18
C GLY A 59 11.60 12.51 3.91
N LYS A 60 11.76 11.40 3.18
CA LYS A 60 10.98 11.08 1.98
C LYS A 60 10.32 9.70 2.03
N ALA A 61 10.84 8.78 2.81
CA ALA A 61 10.30 7.44 2.96
C ALA A 61 10.20 7.03 4.43
N TRP A 62 9.10 6.37 4.79
CA TRP A 62 8.83 5.85 6.14
C TRP A 62 8.33 4.42 6.05
N ALA A 63 8.96 3.51 6.78
CA ALA A 63 8.56 2.11 6.86
C ALA A 63 7.59 1.90 8.02
N ILE A 64 6.35 1.51 7.71
CA ILE A 64 5.30 1.29 8.71
C ILE A 64 4.71 -0.11 8.58
N GLN A 65 4.76 -0.87 9.68
CA GLN A 65 4.18 -2.21 9.73
C GLN A 65 2.67 -2.13 9.91
N ALA A 66 1.93 -2.85 9.08
CA ALA A 66 0.50 -3.09 9.28
C ALA A 66 0.04 -4.31 8.49
N ASP A 67 -0.93 -5.03 9.06
CA ASP A 67 -1.71 -6.03 8.36
C ASP A 67 -2.91 -5.36 7.69
N VAL A 68 -2.93 -5.34 6.36
CA VAL A 68 -4.03 -4.71 5.61
C VAL A 68 -5.37 -5.42 5.80
N THR A 69 -5.38 -6.67 6.24
CA THR A 69 -6.60 -7.44 6.52
C THR A 69 -7.23 -7.09 7.87
N ASP A 70 -6.47 -6.42 8.75
CA ASP A 70 -6.95 -5.95 10.05
C ASP A 70 -7.18 -4.43 10.01
N ARG A 71 -8.44 -4.04 10.14
CA ARG A 71 -8.84 -2.62 10.09
C ARG A 71 -8.16 -1.78 11.17
N ALA A 72 -8.03 -2.26 12.39
CA ALA A 72 -7.37 -1.53 13.47
C ALA A 72 -5.89 -1.31 13.19
N SER A 73 -5.21 -2.30 12.60
CA SER A 73 -3.83 -2.19 12.14
C SER A 73 -3.67 -1.13 11.04
N VAL A 74 -4.62 -1.06 10.11
CA VAL A 74 -4.64 -0.04 9.05
C VAL A 74 -4.88 1.36 9.63
N ASP A 75 -5.84 1.53 10.53
CA ASP A 75 -6.09 2.81 11.19
C ASP A 75 -4.83 3.30 11.94
N GLY A 76 -4.13 2.39 12.62
CA GLY A 76 -2.83 2.67 13.25
C GLY A 76 -1.76 3.12 12.27
N LEU A 77 -1.70 2.51 11.08
CA LEU A 77 -0.77 2.91 10.01
C LEU A 77 -1.02 4.36 9.57
N PHE A 78 -2.27 4.74 9.33
CA PHE A 78 -2.60 6.11 8.90
C PHE A 78 -2.27 7.13 9.99
N ALA A 79 -2.60 6.84 11.25
CA ALA A 79 -2.25 7.69 12.39
C ALA A 79 -0.72 7.86 12.54
N GLU A 80 0.05 6.77 12.40
CA GLU A 80 1.52 6.81 12.44
C GLU A 80 2.09 7.60 11.27
N ALA A 81 1.57 7.41 10.06
CA ALA A 81 2.00 8.14 8.87
C ALA A 81 1.82 9.65 9.06
N GLU A 82 0.64 10.09 9.53
CA GLU A 82 0.37 11.51 9.76
C GLU A 82 1.25 12.09 10.88
N ARG A 83 1.46 11.34 11.97
CA ARG A 83 2.35 11.76 13.06
C ARG A 83 3.81 11.92 12.60
N SER A 84 4.30 11.00 11.77
CA SER A 84 5.69 10.99 11.30
C SER A 84 5.97 12.01 10.21
N THR A 85 4.96 12.37 9.40
CA THR A 85 5.13 13.26 8.24
C THR A 85 4.56 14.65 8.44
N GLY A 86 3.68 14.85 9.43
CA GLY A 86 2.96 16.10 9.68
C GLY A 86 1.87 16.41 8.66
N ARG A 87 1.50 15.45 7.79
CA ARG A 87 0.48 15.62 6.75
C ARG A 87 -0.26 14.31 6.44
N PRO A 88 -1.51 14.39 5.93
CA PRO A 88 -2.25 13.20 5.56
C PRO A 88 -1.66 12.54 4.30
N ILE A 89 -1.91 11.24 4.15
CA ILE A 89 -1.68 10.50 2.92
C ILE A 89 -2.58 11.09 1.82
N THR A 90 -2.01 11.35 0.64
CA THR A 90 -2.71 11.97 -0.50
C THR A 90 -3.01 10.96 -1.61
N SER A 91 -2.31 9.84 -1.62
CA SER A 91 -2.49 8.80 -2.62
C SER A 91 -2.23 7.42 -2.04
N VAL A 92 -3.00 6.44 -2.49
CA VAL A 92 -2.91 5.05 -2.05
C VAL A 92 -2.67 4.15 -3.25
N VAL A 93 -1.71 3.25 -3.14
CA VAL A 93 -1.49 2.13 -4.07
C VAL A 93 -1.75 0.83 -3.32
N ASN A 94 -2.88 0.21 -3.57
CA ASN A 94 -3.23 -1.11 -3.07
C ASN A 94 -2.53 -2.18 -3.90
N ASN A 95 -1.40 -2.67 -3.39
CA ASN A 95 -0.56 -3.67 -4.04
C ASN A 95 -0.35 -4.93 -3.17
N ALA A 96 -0.62 -4.86 -1.86
CA ALA A 96 -0.41 -5.99 -0.97
C ALA A 96 -1.24 -7.21 -1.37
N LEU A 97 -0.60 -8.37 -1.43
CA LEU A 97 -1.22 -9.69 -1.55
C LEU A 97 -0.87 -10.51 -0.31
N VAL A 98 -1.86 -11.24 0.23
CA VAL A 98 -1.67 -12.10 1.39
C VAL A 98 -1.09 -13.45 0.96
N ASP A 99 0.00 -13.87 1.61
CA ASP A 99 0.66 -15.16 1.42
C ASP A 99 0.91 -15.55 -0.06
N PHE A 100 1.16 -14.54 -0.89
CA PHE A 100 1.49 -14.77 -2.29
C PHE A 100 2.96 -15.18 -2.41
N SER A 101 3.18 -16.41 -2.89
CA SER A 101 4.46 -16.87 -3.39
C SER A 101 4.27 -17.37 -4.81
N PHE A 102 5.06 -16.87 -5.74
CA PHE A 102 5.07 -17.39 -7.11
C PHE A 102 6.02 -18.58 -7.16
N ASP A 103 5.45 -19.78 -7.08
CA ASP A 103 6.16 -21.02 -7.34
C ASP A 103 5.46 -21.74 -8.51
N GLY A 104 6.08 -21.67 -9.67
CA GLY A 104 5.53 -22.26 -10.90
C GLY A 104 5.38 -23.78 -10.83
N ASP A 105 6.23 -24.44 -10.03
CA ASP A 105 6.27 -25.90 -9.92
C ASP A 105 5.36 -26.44 -8.82
N ALA A 106 5.03 -25.61 -7.82
CA ALA A 106 4.14 -25.97 -6.68
C ALA A 106 2.70 -25.51 -6.86
N ARG A 107 2.23 -25.27 -8.09
CA ARG A 107 0.82 -24.89 -8.32
C ARG A 107 -0.10 -26.08 -7.98
N PRO A 108 -1.11 -25.87 -7.11
CA PRO A 108 -2.11 -26.91 -6.88
C PRO A 108 -2.89 -27.13 -8.17
N LYS A 109 -3.25 -28.38 -8.44
CA LYS A 109 -4.18 -28.70 -9.51
C LYS A 109 -5.57 -28.17 -9.16
N ALA A 110 -6.41 -27.91 -10.16
CA ALA A 110 -7.75 -27.35 -9.94
C ALA A 110 -8.58 -28.20 -8.98
N GLU A 111 -8.43 -29.55 -9.05
CA GLU A 111 -9.09 -30.53 -8.18
C GLU A 111 -8.68 -30.46 -6.71
N ASP A 112 -7.49 -29.88 -6.41
CA ASP A 112 -6.92 -29.76 -5.06
C ASP A 112 -7.17 -28.38 -4.43
N ILE A 113 -7.74 -27.43 -5.19
CA ILE A 113 -7.99 -26.08 -4.70
C ILE A 113 -9.19 -26.08 -3.74
N LYS A 114 -8.96 -25.70 -2.49
CA LYS A 114 -10.01 -25.53 -1.49
C LYS A 114 -10.58 -24.12 -1.49
N PHE A 115 -11.86 -24.00 -1.15
CA PHE A 115 -12.55 -22.71 -1.08
C PHE A 115 -11.85 -21.71 -0.13
N GLU A 116 -11.30 -22.20 0.97
CA GLU A 116 -10.57 -21.39 1.96
C GLU A 116 -9.41 -20.60 1.34
N ARG A 117 -8.80 -21.14 0.28
CA ARG A 117 -7.74 -20.44 -0.45
C ARG A 117 -8.28 -19.25 -1.24
N PHE A 118 -9.46 -19.39 -1.83
CA PHE A 118 -10.13 -18.25 -2.46
C PHE A 118 -10.55 -17.20 -1.45
N ASP A 119 -11.17 -17.62 -0.34
CA ASP A 119 -11.58 -16.70 0.73
C ASP A 119 -10.40 -15.92 1.29
N GLN A 120 -9.26 -16.59 1.53
CA GLN A 120 -8.04 -15.94 1.99
C GLN A 120 -7.53 -14.88 1.00
N GLN A 121 -7.48 -15.20 -0.30
CA GLN A 121 -7.06 -14.26 -1.32
C GLN A 121 -8.05 -13.10 -1.47
N PHE A 122 -9.35 -13.38 -1.42
CA PHE A 122 -10.39 -12.35 -1.46
C PHE A 122 -10.31 -11.41 -0.27
N ARG A 123 -10.16 -11.92 0.95
CA ARG A 123 -9.98 -11.12 2.16
C ARG A 123 -8.70 -10.29 2.10
N GLY A 124 -7.63 -10.83 1.58
CA GLY A 124 -6.36 -10.12 1.43
C GLY A 124 -6.43 -9.00 0.39
N ALA A 125 -6.79 -9.34 -0.84
CA ALA A 125 -6.75 -8.40 -1.95
C ALA A 125 -7.91 -7.40 -1.93
N VAL A 126 -9.15 -7.86 -1.71
CA VAL A 126 -10.34 -7.01 -1.75
C VAL A 126 -10.62 -6.40 -0.38
N GLY A 127 -10.66 -7.21 0.68
CA GLY A 127 -10.89 -6.74 2.05
C GLY A 127 -9.78 -5.80 2.52
N GLY A 128 -8.52 -6.16 2.25
CA GLY A 128 -7.38 -5.30 2.57
C GLY A 128 -7.42 -3.95 1.85
N ALA A 129 -7.71 -3.96 0.55
CA ALA A 129 -7.87 -2.71 -0.20
C ALA A 129 -9.03 -1.87 0.33
N LEU A 130 -10.17 -2.49 0.69
CA LEU A 130 -11.31 -1.78 1.28
C LEU A 130 -10.95 -1.12 2.61
N ASN A 131 -10.25 -1.82 3.51
CA ASN A 131 -9.78 -1.26 4.77
C ASN A 131 -8.92 -0.02 4.56
N VAL A 132 -7.97 -0.10 3.62
CA VAL A 132 -7.06 1.01 3.32
C VAL A 132 -7.80 2.19 2.69
N ILE A 133 -8.72 1.94 1.75
CA ILE A 133 -9.54 2.98 1.12
C ILE A 133 -10.36 3.71 2.17
N GLN A 134 -11.07 2.98 3.03
CA GLN A 134 -11.90 3.58 4.08
C GLN A 134 -11.09 4.41 5.09
N ALA A 135 -9.89 3.96 5.44
CA ALA A 135 -9.01 4.71 6.34
C ALA A 135 -8.44 5.99 5.69
N ALA A 136 -8.33 6.01 4.35
CA ALA A 136 -7.81 7.17 3.61
C ALA A 136 -8.85 8.31 3.47
N LEU A 137 -10.15 8.03 3.55
CA LEU A 137 -11.21 8.99 3.19
C LEU A 137 -11.15 10.28 3.99
N ASP A 138 -10.96 10.20 5.32
CA ASP A 138 -10.87 11.40 6.17
C ASP A 138 -9.69 12.30 5.77
N GLY A 139 -8.53 11.71 5.51
CA GLY A 139 -7.36 12.44 5.02
C GLY A 139 -7.59 13.05 3.64
N PHE A 140 -8.26 12.33 2.75
CA PHE A 140 -8.62 12.83 1.43
C PHE A 140 -9.60 14.01 1.50
N ASP A 141 -10.62 13.93 2.37
CA ASP A 141 -11.56 15.02 2.58
C ASP A 141 -10.87 16.28 3.11
N ARG A 142 -9.99 16.14 4.10
CA ARG A 142 -9.19 17.26 4.65
C ARG A 142 -8.23 17.87 3.61
N ASN A 143 -7.77 17.08 2.66
CA ASN A 143 -6.85 17.52 1.59
C ASN A 143 -7.58 18.00 0.33
N GLY A 144 -8.92 17.98 0.30
CA GLY A 144 -9.73 18.36 -0.86
C GLY A 144 -9.76 17.31 -1.97
N GLY A 145 -9.31 16.09 -1.70
CA GLY A 145 -9.30 14.95 -2.61
C GLY A 145 -8.10 14.03 -2.40
N GLY A 146 -8.12 12.89 -3.07
CA GLY A 146 -7.04 11.90 -3.05
C GLY A 146 -7.07 10.99 -4.27
N ARG A 147 -6.06 10.12 -4.39
CA ARG A 147 -5.96 9.16 -5.49
C ARG A 147 -5.86 7.74 -4.96
N ILE A 148 -6.52 6.82 -5.65
CA ILE A 148 -6.48 5.39 -5.33
C ILE A 148 -6.08 4.64 -6.60
N VAL A 149 -5.05 3.82 -6.50
CA VAL A 149 -4.62 2.88 -7.52
C VAL A 149 -4.75 1.48 -6.94
N ASN A 150 -5.52 0.61 -7.59
CA ASN A 150 -5.61 -0.79 -7.23
C ASN A 150 -4.81 -1.61 -8.26
N ILE A 151 -3.84 -2.37 -7.77
CA ILE A 151 -3.07 -3.31 -8.59
C ILE A 151 -3.85 -4.60 -8.69
N GLY A 152 -4.21 -4.97 -9.91
CA GLY A 152 -4.93 -6.20 -10.22
C GLY A 152 -4.23 -7.00 -11.31
N THR A 153 -4.73 -8.21 -11.56
CA THR A 153 -4.25 -9.09 -12.63
C THR A 153 -5.42 -9.75 -13.33
N ASN A 154 -5.24 -10.08 -14.59
CA ASN A 154 -6.13 -10.93 -15.37
C ASN A 154 -5.54 -12.33 -15.63
N LEU A 155 -4.49 -12.69 -14.89
CA LEU A 155 -3.93 -14.05 -14.92
C LEU A 155 -4.85 -14.96 -14.09
N PHE A 156 -5.60 -15.82 -14.77
CA PHE A 156 -6.44 -16.87 -14.20
C PHE A 156 -5.77 -18.23 -14.38
#